data_1797d90e54657f25c1eae72da6764e06
#
_entry.id   1797d90e54657f25c1eae72da6764e06
#
_cell.length_a   1.000
_cell.length_b   1.000
_cell.length_c   1.000
_cell.angle_alpha   90.00
_cell.angle_beta   90.00
_cell.angle_gamma   90.00
#
_symmetry.space_group_name_H-M   'P 1'
#
loop_
_entity.id
_entity.type
_entity.pdbx_description
1 polymer ?
#
loop_
_entity_poly.entity_id
_entity_poly.type
_entity_poly.pdbx_seq_one_letter_code
_entity_poly.pdbx_strand_id
1 'polypeptide(L)'
;LVVDKEKPEEEIGRVLRKLKQMKQDKNTLIIFISDNGAEGGRGAVSRSRGNYSVGDPGSYEVQNKYWSQTGNAPFREYKGICYEGGISAPLIAWFPGKIKKGRIVKGVGHLIDLAPTFYDLAGAEYPTEYNGVKTNALPGKSLLPILFGGKEVV
;
A
#
# COMPACT_ATOMS: atom_id res chain seq x y z
N LEU A 1 17.50 6.11 -7.92
CA LEU A 1 17.39 5.81 -6.48
C LEU A 1 17.52 4.29 -6.34
N VAL A 2 18.68 3.80 -5.91
CA VAL A 2 18.82 2.39 -5.54
C VAL A 2 18.16 2.25 -4.17
N VAL A 3 16.99 1.68 -4.13
CA VAL A 3 16.35 1.30 -2.85
C VAL A 3 17.08 0.05 -2.37
N ASP A 4 17.77 0.14 -1.25
CA ASP A 4 18.32 -1.03 -0.59
C ASP A 4 17.17 -1.93 -0.15
N LYS A 5 17.00 -3.04 -0.85
CA LYS A 5 15.89 -3.98 -0.63
C LYS A 5 15.97 -4.70 0.73
N GLU A 6 17.12 -4.63 1.38
CA GLU A 6 17.32 -5.29 2.68
C GLU A 6 16.86 -4.42 3.87
N LYS A 7 16.54 -3.12 3.63
CA LYS A 7 16.15 -2.19 4.70
C LYS A 7 15.03 -1.24 4.31
N PRO A 8 13.87 -1.74 3.88
CA PRO A 8 12.74 -0.88 3.50
C PRO A 8 12.28 0.02 4.65
N GLU A 9 12.42 -0.42 5.91
CA GLU A 9 12.08 0.38 7.10
C GLU A 9 13.01 1.59 7.25
N GLU A 10 14.28 1.46 6.90
CA GLU A 10 15.24 2.56 6.95
C GLU A 10 14.92 3.64 5.93
N GLU A 11 14.52 3.25 4.73
CA GLU A 11 14.13 4.17 3.67
C GLU A 11 12.82 4.91 4.00
N ILE A 12 11.82 4.19 4.51
CA ILE A 12 10.60 4.81 5.03
C ILE A 12 10.94 5.79 6.14
N GLY A 13 11.82 5.38 7.07
CA GLY A 13 12.32 6.24 8.15
C GLY A 13 13.00 7.51 7.63
N ARG A 14 13.75 7.45 6.51
CA ARG A 14 14.35 8.63 5.86
C ARG A 14 13.28 9.62 5.38
N VAL A 15 12.25 9.13 4.70
CA VAL A 15 11.13 9.98 4.24
C VAL A 15 10.45 10.65 5.42
N LEU A 16 10.13 9.90 6.48
CA LEU A 16 9.49 10.44 7.68
C LEU A 16 10.36 11.49 8.38
N ARG A 17 11.66 11.25 8.50
CA ARG A 17 12.60 12.24 9.06
C ARG A 17 12.66 13.51 8.21
N LYS A 18 12.64 13.38 6.88
CA LYS A 18 12.63 14.53 5.98
C LYS A 18 11.37 15.38 6.13
N LEU A 19 10.21 14.75 6.18
CA LEU A 19 8.95 15.45 6.43
C LEU A 19 8.96 16.23 7.75
N LYS A 20 9.49 15.63 8.82
CA LYS A 20 9.65 16.31 10.11
C LYS A 20 10.59 17.50 10.03
N GLN A 21 11.76 17.35 9.37
CA GLN A 21 12.70 18.45 9.16
C GLN A 21 12.07 19.62 8.41
N MET A 22 11.22 19.32 7.44
CA MET A 22 10.46 20.31 6.67
C MET A 22 9.23 20.86 7.41
N LYS A 23 8.93 20.37 8.63
CA LYS A 23 7.72 20.70 9.41
C LYS A 23 6.42 20.41 8.66
N GLN A 24 6.43 19.42 7.76
CA GLN A 24 5.27 19.02 6.95
C GLN A 24 4.58 17.76 7.49
N ASP A 25 5.14 17.11 8.48
CA ASP A 25 4.63 15.85 9.03
C ASP A 25 3.21 15.97 9.59
N LYS A 26 2.84 17.15 10.13
CA LYS A 26 1.49 17.42 10.65
C LYS A 26 0.46 17.79 9.56
N ASN A 27 0.92 18.03 8.33
CA ASN A 27 0.07 18.39 7.20
C ASN A 27 0.19 17.37 6.05
N THR A 28 0.63 16.16 6.35
CA THR A 28 0.81 15.09 5.36
C THR A 28 0.15 13.82 5.85
N LEU A 29 -0.80 13.30 5.06
CA LEU A 29 -1.32 11.95 5.22
C LEU A 29 -0.33 10.97 4.59
N ILE A 30 0.16 10.02 5.36
CA ILE A 30 1.03 8.94 4.90
C ILE A 30 0.24 7.64 4.93
N ILE A 31 0.19 6.97 3.80
CA ILE A 31 -0.41 5.65 3.64
C ILE A 31 0.68 4.68 3.23
N PHE A 32 0.80 3.58 3.96
CA PHE A 32 1.64 2.45 3.61
C PHE A 32 0.75 1.24 3.38
N ILE A 33 0.83 0.64 2.21
CA ILE A 33 -0.03 -0.46 1.78
C ILE A 33 0.73 -1.34 0.78
N SER A 34 0.42 -2.63 0.76
CA SER A 34 0.72 -3.51 -0.37
C SER A 34 -0.48 -3.58 -1.31
N ASP A 35 -0.24 -3.66 -2.60
CA ASP A 35 -1.29 -3.74 -3.63
C ASP A 35 -1.93 -5.13 -3.71
N ASN A 36 -1.24 -6.15 -3.21
CA ASN A 36 -1.70 -7.54 -3.19
C ASN A 36 -0.93 -8.35 -2.14
N GLY A 37 -1.28 -9.62 -1.99
CA GLY A 37 -0.53 -10.55 -1.19
C GLY A 37 0.85 -10.89 -1.76
N ALA A 38 1.63 -11.68 -1.03
CA ALA A 38 2.99 -12.05 -1.41
C ALA A 38 3.04 -12.74 -2.77
N GLU A 39 4.08 -12.44 -3.57
CA GLU A 39 4.30 -13.05 -4.88
C GLU A 39 4.73 -14.51 -4.75
N GLY A 40 3.87 -15.44 -5.20
CA GLY A 40 4.11 -16.88 -5.11
C GLY A 40 4.89 -17.49 -6.27
N GLY A 41 5.12 -16.71 -7.32
CA GLY A 41 5.77 -17.17 -8.54
C GLY A 41 5.03 -18.31 -9.26
N ARG A 42 5.44 -18.61 -10.47
CA ARG A 42 4.99 -19.81 -11.19
C ARG A 42 6.01 -20.92 -10.93
N GLY A 43 5.76 -21.77 -9.94
CA GLY A 43 6.58 -22.95 -9.64
C GLY A 43 7.06 -23.02 -8.19
N ALA A 44 7.64 -24.17 -7.84
CA ALA A 44 8.06 -24.47 -6.46
C ALA A 44 9.47 -23.96 -6.13
N VAL A 45 10.13 -23.23 -7.02
CA VAL A 45 11.54 -22.86 -6.89
C VAL A 45 11.69 -21.35 -7.01
N SER A 46 12.37 -20.74 -6.05
CA SER A 46 12.87 -19.37 -6.16
C SER A 46 13.76 -19.27 -7.42
N ARG A 47 13.57 -18.22 -8.20
CA ARG A 47 14.40 -17.97 -9.38
C ARG A 47 15.19 -16.70 -9.17
N SER A 48 16.51 -16.83 -9.25
CA SER A 48 17.39 -15.68 -9.41
C SER A 48 17.61 -15.41 -10.91
N ARG A 49 17.65 -14.13 -11.28
CA ARG A 49 18.12 -13.73 -12.62
C ARG A 49 19.59 -13.39 -12.54
N GLY A 50 20.40 -14.13 -13.29
CA GLY A 50 21.85 -13.93 -13.37
C GLY A 50 22.63 -14.63 -12.28
N ASN A 51 23.96 -14.39 -12.25
CA ASN A 51 24.91 -14.97 -11.29
C ASN A 51 25.08 -14.07 -10.04
N TYR A 52 24.01 -13.46 -9.58
CA TYR A 52 24.02 -12.61 -8.40
C TYR A 52 23.57 -13.41 -7.17
N SER A 53 24.18 -13.17 -6.04
CA SER A 53 23.67 -13.67 -4.77
C SER A 53 22.35 -12.98 -4.39
N VAL A 54 21.51 -13.67 -3.60
CA VAL A 54 20.26 -13.11 -3.10
C VAL A 54 20.54 -11.83 -2.33
N GLY A 55 19.86 -10.75 -2.69
CA GLY A 55 20.05 -9.43 -2.07
C GLY A 55 21.05 -8.51 -2.78
N ASP A 56 21.91 -9.02 -3.67
CA ASP A 56 22.84 -8.18 -4.41
C ASP A 56 22.14 -7.21 -5.36
N PRO A 57 22.72 -6.03 -5.64
CA PRO A 57 22.27 -5.14 -6.70
C PRO A 57 22.24 -5.89 -8.05
N GLY A 58 21.07 -6.01 -8.65
CA GLY A 58 20.89 -6.80 -9.89
C GLY A 58 20.34 -8.21 -9.66
N SER A 59 20.30 -8.71 -8.43
CA SER A 59 19.54 -9.92 -8.13
C SER A 59 18.05 -9.65 -8.29
N TYR A 60 17.33 -10.62 -8.82
CA TYR A 60 15.88 -10.62 -8.88
C TYR A 60 15.39 -11.95 -8.33
N GLU A 61 14.94 -11.92 -7.09
CA GLU A 61 14.42 -13.10 -6.44
C GLU A 61 12.89 -13.10 -6.46
N VAL A 62 12.34 -14.25 -6.79
CA VAL A 62 10.91 -14.54 -6.68
C VAL A 62 10.75 -15.61 -5.62
N GLN A 63 9.97 -15.32 -4.60
CA GLN A 63 9.63 -16.31 -3.59
C GLN A 63 8.86 -17.46 -4.22
N ASN A 64 9.07 -18.68 -3.72
CA ASN A 64 8.24 -19.80 -4.13
C ASN A 64 6.88 -19.76 -3.37
N LYS A 65 5.92 -20.53 -3.87
CA LYS A 65 4.56 -20.58 -3.33
C LYS A 65 4.49 -20.90 -1.82
N TYR A 66 5.41 -21.68 -1.29
CA TYR A 66 5.41 -22.07 0.13
C TYR A 66 5.83 -20.92 1.04
N TRP A 67 6.85 -20.17 0.65
CA TRP A 67 7.27 -18.97 1.38
C TRP A 67 6.22 -17.87 1.29
N SER A 68 5.57 -17.71 0.14
CA SER A 68 4.51 -16.73 -0.03
C SER A 68 3.27 -17.07 0.80
N GLN A 69 2.90 -18.36 0.85
CA GLN A 69 1.84 -18.82 1.74
C GLN A 69 2.19 -18.57 3.22
N THR A 70 3.43 -18.82 3.60
CA THR A 70 3.90 -18.55 4.98
C THR A 70 3.85 -17.06 5.30
N GLY A 71 4.28 -16.21 4.36
CA GLY A 71 4.26 -14.75 4.53
C GLY A 71 2.85 -14.14 4.59
N ASN A 72 1.86 -14.81 4.04
CA ASN A 72 0.46 -14.39 4.09
C ASN A 72 -0.34 -14.97 5.26
N ALA A 73 0.27 -15.84 6.07
CA ALA A 73 -0.45 -16.45 7.20
C ALA A 73 -1.08 -15.39 8.10
N PRO A 74 -2.31 -15.61 8.61
CA PRO A 74 -3.11 -16.83 8.54
C PRO A 74 -3.97 -16.99 7.27
N PHE A 75 -3.88 -16.07 6.32
CA PHE A 75 -4.67 -16.11 5.09
C PHE A 75 -4.17 -17.17 4.13
N ARG A 76 -5.10 -17.78 3.43
CA ARG A 76 -4.83 -18.82 2.45
C ARG A 76 -4.37 -18.22 1.13
N GLU A 77 -3.41 -18.88 0.47
CA GLU A 77 -2.89 -18.60 -0.86
C GLU A 77 -2.09 -17.28 -0.94
N TYR A 78 -1.84 -16.80 -2.16
CA TYR A 78 -0.91 -15.72 -2.46
C TYR A 78 -1.37 -14.95 -3.71
N LYS A 79 -0.62 -13.93 -4.12
CA LYS A 79 -0.89 -13.09 -5.29
C LYS A 79 -1.28 -13.89 -6.54
N GLY A 80 -2.29 -13.40 -7.24
CA GLY A 80 -2.83 -14.01 -8.47
C GLY A 80 -3.94 -15.03 -8.22
N ILE A 81 -4.35 -15.24 -6.96
CA ILE A 81 -5.43 -16.14 -6.56
C ILE A 81 -6.43 -15.35 -5.72
N CYS A 82 -7.73 -15.54 -5.98
CA CYS A 82 -8.83 -14.81 -5.32
C CYS A 82 -9.15 -15.31 -3.90
N TYR A 83 -8.13 -15.75 -3.15
CA TYR A 83 -8.24 -16.00 -1.71
C TYR A 83 -7.65 -14.83 -0.93
N GLU A 84 -7.96 -14.75 0.36
CA GLU A 84 -7.54 -13.65 1.23
C GLU A 84 -6.02 -13.42 1.21
N GLY A 85 -5.19 -14.46 1.12
CA GLY A 85 -3.74 -14.31 0.99
C GLY A 85 -3.29 -13.65 -0.32
N GLY A 86 -4.15 -13.65 -1.35
CA GLY A 86 -3.88 -12.98 -2.62
C GLY A 86 -4.39 -11.55 -2.69
N ILE A 87 -5.52 -11.26 -2.04
CA ILE A 87 -6.26 -10.00 -2.21
C ILE A 87 -6.29 -9.11 -0.96
N SER A 88 -6.12 -9.68 0.25
CA SER A 88 -6.18 -8.94 1.49
C SER A 88 -4.80 -8.46 1.90
N ALA A 89 -4.61 -7.16 1.96
CA ALA A 89 -3.38 -6.52 2.38
C ALA A 89 -3.65 -5.50 3.49
N PRO A 90 -2.78 -5.40 4.51
CA PRO A 90 -2.94 -4.40 5.55
C PRO A 90 -2.64 -3.00 5.00
N LEU A 91 -3.38 -2.01 5.51
CA LEU A 91 -3.13 -0.61 5.27
C LEU A 91 -2.74 0.07 6.58
N ILE A 92 -1.67 0.84 6.56
CA ILE A 92 -1.28 1.71 7.66
C ILE A 92 -1.48 3.15 7.21
N ALA A 93 -2.25 3.93 7.98
CA ALA A 93 -2.42 5.36 7.76
C ALA A 93 -1.89 6.15 8.95
N TRP A 94 -1.10 7.18 8.66
CA TRP A 94 -0.54 8.07 9.66
C TRP A 94 -0.74 9.52 9.27
N PHE A 95 -1.43 10.27 10.15
CA PHE A 95 -1.65 11.69 9.99
C PHE A 95 -1.75 12.33 11.38
N PRO A 96 -0.64 12.88 11.91
CA PRO A 96 -0.60 13.43 13.26
C PRO A 96 -1.65 14.51 13.48
N GLY A 97 -2.41 14.38 14.59
CA GLY A 97 -3.47 15.32 14.94
C GLY A 97 -4.82 15.11 14.22
N LYS A 98 -4.86 14.25 13.19
CA LYS A 98 -6.09 13.90 12.48
C LYS A 98 -6.49 12.43 12.72
N ILE A 99 -5.54 11.52 12.69
CA ILE A 99 -5.76 10.09 12.94
C ILE A 99 -5.32 9.76 14.37
N LYS A 100 -6.21 9.13 15.14
CA LYS A 100 -5.93 8.70 16.52
C LYS A 100 -4.87 7.60 16.53
N LYS A 101 -3.81 7.79 17.30
CA LYS A 101 -2.71 6.83 17.46
C LYS A 101 -3.18 5.49 18.04
N GLY A 102 -2.62 4.39 17.53
CA GLY A 102 -2.85 3.03 18.06
C GLY A 102 -4.23 2.46 17.77
N ARG A 103 -4.99 3.05 16.85
CA ARG A 103 -6.29 2.53 16.45
C ARG A 103 -6.12 1.40 15.43
N ILE A 104 -6.86 0.32 15.65
CA ILE A 104 -7.04 -0.77 14.68
C ILE A 104 -8.47 -0.70 14.17
N VAL A 105 -8.63 -0.70 12.87
CA VAL A 105 -9.91 -0.62 12.16
C VAL A 105 -10.08 -1.88 11.33
N LYS A 106 -11.27 -2.48 11.40
CA LYS A 106 -11.61 -3.68 10.63
C LYS A 106 -12.38 -3.35 9.34
N GLY A 107 -12.56 -2.08 9.03
CA GLY A 107 -13.22 -1.64 7.80
C GLY A 107 -12.42 -2.10 6.57
N VAL A 108 -13.13 -2.51 5.54
CA VAL A 108 -12.56 -2.92 4.26
C VAL A 108 -12.45 -1.70 3.36
N GLY A 109 -11.31 -1.54 2.70
CA GLY A 109 -11.08 -0.56 1.63
C GLY A 109 -10.53 -1.27 0.40
N HIS A 110 -10.51 -0.55 -0.71
CA HIS A 110 -9.92 -1.01 -1.95
C HIS A 110 -8.93 0.05 -2.48
N LEU A 111 -7.95 -0.34 -3.29
CA LEU A 111 -6.98 0.62 -3.86
C LEU A 111 -7.65 1.75 -4.66
N ILE A 112 -8.80 1.46 -5.29
CA ILE A 112 -9.57 2.48 -6.00
C ILE A 112 -10.11 3.58 -5.10
N ASP A 113 -10.18 3.36 -3.78
CA ASP A 113 -10.66 4.31 -2.79
C ASP A 113 -9.62 5.39 -2.44
N LEU A 114 -8.35 5.15 -2.77
CA LEU A 114 -7.28 6.10 -2.47
C LEU A 114 -7.45 7.42 -3.23
N ALA A 115 -7.79 7.37 -4.51
CA ALA A 115 -7.98 8.59 -5.31
C ALA A 115 -9.14 9.46 -4.76
N PRO A 116 -10.37 8.95 -4.56
CA PRO A 116 -11.42 9.70 -3.89
C PRO A 116 -11.02 10.24 -2.52
N THR A 117 -10.25 9.47 -1.74
CA THR A 117 -9.74 9.91 -0.43
C THR A 117 -8.83 11.12 -0.55
N PHE A 118 -7.95 11.16 -1.55
CA PHE A 118 -7.04 12.29 -1.76
C PHE A 118 -7.77 13.53 -2.23
N TYR A 119 -8.74 13.40 -3.13
CA TYR A 119 -9.59 14.51 -3.56
C TYR A 119 -10.39 15.10 -2.39
N ASP A 120 -11.04 14.24 -1.62
CA ASP A 120 -11.82 14.62 -0.44
C ASP A 120 -10.93 15.29 0.64
N LEU A 121 -9.75 14.74 0.93
CA LEU A 121 -8.81 15.32 1.87
C LEU A 121 -8.31 16.71 1.44
N ALA A 122 -8.09 16.88 0.14
CA ALA A 122 -7.62 18.13 -0.45
C ALA A 122 -8.74 19.18 -0.61
N GLY A 123 -10.01 18.80 -0.45
CA GLY A 123 -11.15 19.64 -0.78
C GLY A 123 -11.22 19.99 -2.27
N ALA A 124 -10.70 19.09 -3.12
CA ALA A 124 -10.65 19.25 -4.57
C ALA A 124 -11.76 18.45 -5.25
N GLU A 125 -12.25 18.98 -6.36
CA GLU A 125 -13.22 18.26 -7.19
C GLU A 125 -12.50 17.47 -8.30
N TYR A 126 -12.97 16.24 -8.52
CA TYR A 126 -12.48 15.45 -9.65
C TYR A 126 -13.07 16.01 -10.95
N PRO A 127 -12.24 16.32 -11.95
CA PRO A 127 -12.73 16.98 -13.17
C PRO A 127 -13.64 16.02 -13.97
N THR A 128 -14.74 16.57 -14.49
CA THR A 128 -15.62 15.85 -15.42
C THR A 128 -15.08 15.81 -16.85
N GLU A 129 -14.11 16.69 -17.14
CA GLU A 129 -13.41 16.79 -18.41
C GLU A 129 -11.95 17.19 -18.18
N TYR A 130 -11.05 16.65 -18.98
CA TYR A 130 -9.63 17.01 -18.98
C TYR A 130 -9.11 17.11 -20.43
N ASN A 131 -8.55 18.24 -20.81
CA ASN A 131 -8.05 18.52 -22.15
C ASN A 131 -9.06 18.23 -23.28
N GLY A 132 -10.34 18.58 -23.08
CA GLY A 132 -11.40 18.36 -24.06
C GLY A 132 -11.94 16.92 -24.12
N VAL A 133 -11.48 16.04 -23.21
CA VAL A 133 -11.92 14.65 -23.13
C VAL A 133 -12.69 14.42 -21.85
N LYS A 134 -13.89 13.86 -21.95
CA LYS A 134 -14.71 13.50 -20.79
C LYS A 134 -14.00 12.44 -19.96
N THR A 135 -13.89 12.68 -18.66
CA THR A 135 -13.32 11.73 -17.70
C THR A 135 -14.35 10.69 -17.27
N ASN A 136 -13.88 9.50 -16.89
CA ASN A 136 -14.73 8.52 -16.19
C ASN A 136 -14.86 8.91 -14.73
N ALA A 137 -16.03 8.66 -14.13
CA ALA A 137 -16.22 8.85 -12.69
C ALA A 137 -15.26 7.97 -11.88
N LEU A 138 -14.81 8.46 -10.72
CA LEU A 138 -14.02 7.65 -9.79
C LEU A 138 -14.91 6.51 -9.24
N PRO A 139 -14.51 5.24 -9.38
CA PRO A 139 -15.33 4.11 -8.95
C PRO A 139 -15.31 3.87 -7.44
N GLY A 140 -14.29 4.38 -6.73
CA GLY A 140 -14.11 4.18 -5.30
C GLY A 140 -14.85 5.19 -4.43
N LYS A 141 -14.73 5.02 -3.12
CA LYS A 141 -15.28 5.89 -2.08
C LYS A 141 -14.18 6.41 -1.18
N SER A 142 -14.34 7.63 -0.65
CA SER A 142 -13.38 8.19 0.32
C SER A 142 -13.28 7.34 1.58
N LEU A 143 -12.05 7.03 2.00
CA LEU A 143 -11.75 6.36 3.27
C LEU A 143 -11.67 7.33 4.47
N LEU A 144 -11.81 8.65 4.28
CA LEU A 144 -11.70 9.61 5.37
C LEU A 144 -12.63 9.32 6.54
N PRO A 145 -13.90 8.91 6.35
CA PRO A 145 -14.77 8.55 7.47
C PRO A 145 -14.19 7.45 8.34
N ILE A 146 -13.60 6.42 7.73
CA ILE A 146 -12.93 5.32 8.44
C ILE A 146 -11.64 5.80 9.11
N LEU A 147 -10.82 6.55 8.40
CA LEU A 147 -9.52 7.03 8.88
C LEU A 147 -9.67 8.01 10.05
N PHE A 148 -10.64 8.91 10.03
CA PHE A 148 -10.83 9.94 11.06
C PHE A 148 -11.77 9.52 12.20
N GLY A 149 -12.21 8.28 12.23
CA GLY A 149 -12.99 7.74 13.35
C GLY A 149 -14.50 7.82 13.19
N GLY A 150 -14.98 8.03 11.97
CA GLY A 150 -16.39 7.91 11.60
C GLY A 150 -16.86 6.44 11.56
N LYS A 151 -18.13 6.24 11.22
CA LYS A 151 -18.68 4.89 10.98
C LYS A 151 -18.02 4.26 9.76
N GLU A 152 -17.79 2.95 9.84
CA GLU A 152 -17.31 2.16 8.71
C GLU A 152 -18.25 2.33 7.51
N VAL A 153 -17.67 2.61 6.35
CA VAL A 153 -18.44 2.60 5.10
C VAL A 153 -18.48 1.15 4.66
N VAL A 154 -19.65 0.54 4.77
CA VAL A 154 -19.93 -0.80 4.24
C VAL A 154 -20.23 -0.70 2.75
#